data_c6b1650b589bb709e9ac783549d3cba0
#
_entry.id   c6b1650b589bb709e9ac783549d3cba0
#
_cell.length_a   1.000
_cell.length_b   1.000
_cell.length_c   1.000
_cell.angle_alpha   90.00
_cell.angle_beta   90.00
_cell.angle_gamma   90.00
#
_symmetry.space_group_name_H-M   'P 1'
#
loop_
_entity.id
_entity.type
_entity.pdbx_description
1 polymer ?
#
loop_
_entity_poly.entity_id
_entity_poly.type
_entity_poly.pdbx_seq_one_letter_code
_entity_poly.pdbx_strand_id
1 'polypeptide(L)'
;MCVDRQTAAIRNRIDVSREFLIMCGQFKTQMNKRTRDMYHWLRLTLLAAVLMTLLGTLALFAHGQSAPPTSATPSGSDRMLPSNAIVPINVINRFFPEATQEVATGQNATAVGNPKATRSVIYADSVTSKKATISVDQYASASDASSAYEAAIQKSRLVPGFKPISAPNLGPHAFVGTVTQGAETHIGVGALDGTLIVGATLAGYEPTPGNVAKLIELTRTEQETAKTALDTSASPAAKEKIDALIQLQVTDGNTPGIAISIAKDARTMYEKAAGVRDTSTKAPMLITTPQSIGSTTKQFTAAAILLLQQQKKLSIDDKLSKFVPEYVHADKVTLRQMLNMVSGISDDDPAIYGGKLTQPITREAMFKNLNRLPLMWKPGTHMIYTNTNYNLLALVVERASRQSYLTFLRDHIFSSLGMSSTSTIDQPPPDMAAGYYHEKPGQPFVSRAELHPDFSFGTGNLVSTTQDLLKWDAALLSGKVLDQQSHRTMFTVPGNGKITTILETDKRFPVMLHVNDGRPTIYAMGWMLPNPDTKWHGGHTFLFESTNALFSDGYNIAIIANVRDGGGFTPENLAAEIHNILNPALKISPLTVVTRQPSESVEMTELE
;
A
#
# COMPACT_ATOMS: atom_id res chain seq x y z
N MET A 1 -46.17 -16.20 11.46
CA MET A 1 -45.97 -14.74 11.50
C MET A 1 -44.80 -14.21 10.69
N CYS A 2 -43.81 -15.00 10.27
CA CYS A 2 -42.68 -14.50 9.43
C CYS A 2 -42.96 -14.56 7.91
N VAL A 3 -43.82 -15.46 7.45
CA VAL A 3 -44.16 -15.64 6.02
C VAL A 3 -45.07 -14.53 5.51
N ASP A 4 -45.95 -13.99 6.33
CA ASP A 4 -46.89 -12.92 5.92
C ASP A 4 -46.24 -11.57 5.68
N ARG A 5 -45.13 -11.25 6.38
CA ARG A 5 -44.44 -9.96 6.17
C ARG A 5 -43.61 -9.94 4.87
N GLN A 6 -43.12 -11.09 4.40
CA GLN A 6 -42.39 -11.17 3.15
C GLN A 6 -43.31 -11.09 1.93
N THR A 7 -44.50 -11.68 2.01
CA THR A 7 -45.51 -11.63 0.95
C THR A 7 -46.08 -10.22 0.77
N ALA A 8 -46.23 -9.47 1.85
CA ALA A 8 -46.66 -8.05 1.82
C ALA A 8 -45.59 -7.14 1.18
N ALA A 9 -44.29 -7.39 1.46
CA ALA A 9 -43.18 -6.64 0.86
C ALA A 9 -43.03 -6.87 -0.64
N ILE A 10 -43.33 -8.08 -1.11
CA ILE A 10 -43.32 -8.43 -2.54
C ILE A 10 -44.53 -7.81 -3.26
N ARG A 11 -45.72 -7.82 -2.67
CA ARG A 11 -46.90 -7.14 -3.24
C ARG A 11 -46.69 -5.64 -3.39
N ASN A 12 -46.16 -4.97 -2.37
CA ASN A 12 -45.89 -3.52 -2.44
C ASN A 12 -44.84 -3.17 -3.52
N ARG A 13 -43.84 -4.01 -3.77
CA ARG A 13 -42.87 -3.77 -4.86
C ARG A 13 -43.47 -3.98 -6.26
N ILE A 14 -44.40 -4.89 -6.41
CA ILE A 14 -45.10 -5.14 -7.69
C ILE A 14 -46.08 -3.99 -7.99
N ASP A 15 -46.76 -3.43 -7.00
CA ASP A 15 -47.67 -2.30 -7.19
C ASP A 15 -46.92 -1.01 -7.55
N VAL A 16 -45.79 -0.70 -6.90
CA VAL A 16 -44.95 0.45 -7.28
C VAL A 16 -44.42 0.33 -8.72
N SER A 17 -44.09 -0.88 -9.15
CA SER A 17 -43.65 -1.14 -10.54
C SER A 17 -44.76 -0.97 -11.55
N ARG A 18 -46.00 -1.24 -11.17
CA ARG A 18 -47.20 -1.10 -12.01
C ARG A 18 -47.64 0.36 -12.17
N GLU A 19 -47.61 1.13 -11.10
CA GLU A 19 -47.86 2.59 -11.14
C GLU A 19 -46.78 3.33 -11.94
N PHE A 20 -45.51 2.94 -11.82
CA PHE A 20 -44.41 3.51 -12.60
C PHE A 20 -44.56 3.24 -14.11
N LEU A 21 -45.01 2.03 -14.49
CA LEU A 21 -45.29 1.69 -15.89
C LEU A 21 -46.49 2.46 -16.48
N ILE A 22 -47.52 2.74 -15.69
CA ILE A 22 -48.68 3.55 -16.09
C ILE A 22 -48.27 5.02 -16.26
N MET A 23 -47.44 5.56 -15.38
CA MET A 23 -46.90 6.92 -15.48
C MET A 23 -45.99 7.10 -16.70
N CYS A 24 -45.18 6.12 -17.01
CA CYS A 24 -44.34 6.12 -18.21
C CYS A 24 -45.14 6.02 -19.53
N GLY A 25 -46.32 5.42 -19.50
CA GLY A 25 -47.21 5.32 -20.67
C GLY A 25 -47.88 6.66 -21.05
N GLN A 26 -48.15 7.51 -20.08
CA GLN A 26 -48.81 8.81 -20.31
C GLN A 26 -47.83 9.90 -20.81
N PHE A 27 -46.54 9.77 -20.58
CA PHE A 27 -45.51 10.71 -21.05
C PHE A 27 -45.10 10.53 -22.52
N LYS A 28 -45.54 9.45 -23.18
CA LYS A 28 -45.06 9.05 -24.52
C LYS A 28 -45.60 9.90 -25.68
N THR A 29 -46.60 10.73 -25.44
CA THR A 29 -47.36 11.47 -26.50
C THR A 29 -46.85 12.89 -26.77
N GLN A 30 -45.88 13.42 -26.02
CA GLN A 30 -45.40 14.80 -26.16
C GLN A 30 -43.90 14.99 -26.43
N MET A 31 -43.12 13.92 -26.72
CA MET A 31 -41.66 14.03 -26.87
C MET A 31 -41.19 13.98 -28.32
N ASN A 32 -40.20 14.81 -28.68
CA ASN A 32 -39.59 14.82 -29.99
C ASN A 32 -38.63 13.58 -30.20
N LYS A 33 -38.22 13.30 -31.44
CA LYS A 33 -37.49 12.08 -31.82
C LYS A 33 -36.20 11.89 -30.98
N ARG A 34 -35.43 12.94 -30.68
CA ARG A 34 -34.17 12.88 -29.92
C ARG A 34 -34.36 12.46 -28.46
N THR A 35 -35.42 12.94 -27.85
CA THR A 35 -35.79 12.59 -26.45
C THR A 35 -36.37 11.18 -26.37
N ARG A 36 -37.01 10.68 -27.43
CA ARG A 36 -37.51 9.30 -27.52
C ARG A 36 -36.35 8.28 -27.59
N ASP A 37 -35.30 8.61 -28.33
CA ASP A 37 -34.13 7.73 -28.50
C ASP A 37 -33.33 7.67 -27.18
N MET A 38 -33.16 8.81 -26.48
CA MET A 38 -32.54 8.86 -25.15
C MET A 38 -33.36 8.07 -24.09
N TYR A 39 -34.70 8.14 -24.17
CA TYR A 39 -35.59 7.40 -23.25
C TYR A 39 -35.58 5.90 -23.53
N HIS A 40 -35.43 5.50 -24.79
CA HIS A 40 -35.27 4.10 -25.18
C HIS A 40 -33.92 3.54 -24.67
N TRP A 41 -32.88 4.35 -24.73
CA TRP A 41 -31.55 4.02 -24.20
C TRP A 41 -31.53 3.89 -22.68
N LEU A 42 -32.17 4.84 -21.95
CA LEU A 42 -32.32 4.76 -20.50
C LEU A 42 -33.14 3.54 -20.05
N ARG A 43 -34.14 3.16 -20.82
CA ARG A 43 -35.00 2.01 -20.53
C ARG A 43 -34.28 0.67 -20.72
N LEU A 44 -33.42 0.59 -21.73
CA LEU A 44 -32.60 -0.59 -21.97
C LEU A 44 -31.50 -0.75 -20.92
N THR A 45 -30.89 0.34 -20.46
CA THR A 45 -29.90 0.31 -19.37
C THR A 45 -30.52 -0.02 -18.01
N LEU A 46 -31.75 0.48 -17.72
CA LEU A 46 -32.46 0.12 -16.50
C LEU A 46 -32.98 -1.34 -16.54
N LEU A 47 -33.47 -1.83 -17.69
CA LEU A 47 -33.87 -3.24 -17.82
C LEU A 47 -32.64 -4.18 -17.70
N ALA A 48 -31.49 -3.82 -18.25
CA ALA A 48 -30.26 -4.58 -18.09
C ALA A 48 -29.79 -4.60 -16.61
N ALA A 49 -29.90 -3.47 -15.88
CA ALA A 49 -29.57 -3.40 -14.47
C ALA A 49 -30.56 -4.21 -13.59
N VAL A 50 -31.85 -4.20 -13.92
CA VAL A 50 -32.87 -4.99 -13.20
C VAL A 50 -32.77 -6.49 -13.53
N LEU A 51 -32.40 -6.86 -14.76
CA LEU A 51 -32.14 -8.27 -15.13
C LEU A 51 -30.87 -8.80 -14.47
N MET A 52 -29.83 -7.97 -14.33
CA MET A 52 -28.59 -8.32 -13.61
C MET A 52 -28.85 -8.55 -12.10
N THR A 53 -29.74 -7.77 -11.48
CA THR A 53 -30.15 -7.98 -10.08
C THR A 53 -31.05 -9.20 -9.88
N LEU A 54 -31.92 -9.53 -10.84
CA LEU A 54 -32.79 -10.72 -10.80
C LEU A 54 -31.99 -12.03 -11.03
N LEU A 55 -30.97 -12.02 -11.86
CA LEU A 55 -30.09 -13.20 -12.07
C LEU A 55 -29.16 -13.44 -10.87
N GLY A 56 -28.74 -12.38 -10.15
CA GLY A 56 -27.98 -12.49 -8.91
C GLY A 56 -28.78 -13.08 -7.75
N THR A 57 -30.09 -12.83 -7.69
CA THR A 57 -30.96 -13.33 -6.61
C THR A 57 -31.43 -14.79 -6.82
N LEU A 58 -31.44 -15.31 -8.03
CA LEU A 58 -31.78 -16.73 -8.27
C LEU A 58 -30.64 -17.69 -7.88
N ALA A 59 -29.39 -17.24 -7.84
CA ALA A 59 -28.26 -18.06 -7.39
C ALA A 59 -28.20 -18.22 -5.85
N LEU A 60 -28.94 -17.39 -5.09
CA LEU A 60 -28.96 -17.41 -3.61
C LEU A 60 -29.99 -18.39 -3.00
N PHE A 61 -30.88 -18.99 -3.79
CA PHE A 61 -31.95 -19.85 -3.28
C PHE A 61 -31.66 -21.37 -3.30
N ALA A 62 -30.47 -21.80 -3.69
CA ALA A 62 -30.14 -23.22 -3.84
C ALA A 62 -29.27 -23.83 -2.70
N HIS A 63 -29.04 -23.15 -1.59
CA HIS A 63 -28.29 -23.77 -0.49
C HIS A 63 -29.01 -23.59 0.85
N GLY A 64 -29.46 -24.76 1.39
CA GLY A 64 -29.98 -24.87 2.74
C GLY A 64 -28.87 -24.78 3.78
N GLN A 65 -29.19 -24.07 4.83
CA GLN A 65 -28.72 -24.09 6.23
C GLN A 65 -27.35 -24.70 6.57
N SER A 66 -26.38 -23.83 6.81
CA SER A 66 -25.43 -23.95 7.92
C SER A 66 -24.99 -22.54 8.36
N ALA A 67 -24.79 -22.34 9.67
CA ALA A 67 -24.58 -21.06 10.33
C ALA A 67 -23.32 -20.33 9.83
N PRO A 68 -23.30 -18.97 9.84
CA PRO A 68 -22.22 -18.20 9.26
C PRO A 68 -21.02 -18.08 10.22
N PRO A 69 -19.79 -18.13 9.72
CA PRO A 69 -18.66 -17.53 10.40
C PRO A 69 -18.69 -16.02 10.18
N THR A 70 -18.62 -15.27 11.27
CA THR A 70 -18.42 -13.82 11.26
C THR A 70 -17.02 -13.48 10.74
N SER A 71 -16.91 -13.06 9.50
CA SER A 71 -15.72 -12.38 8.97
C SER A 71 -16.16 -11.21 8.11
N ALA A 72 -15.63 -10.02 8.43
CA ALA A 72 -15.85 -8.81 7.66
C ALA A 72 -15.42 -9.01 6.20
N THR A 73 -16.31 -8.71 5.25
CA THR A 73 -16.00 -8.67 3.82
C THR A 73 -15.01 -7.53 3.53
N PRO A 74 -13.88 -7.78 2.85
CA PRO A 74 -12.99 -6.72 2.39
C PRO A 74 -13.70 -5.75 1.44
N SER A 75 -13.31 -4.47 1.48
CA SER A 75 -13.83 -3.43 0.58
C SER A 75 -13.49 -3.75 -0.89
N GLY A 76 -14.38 -3.36 -1.82
CA GLY A 76 -14.31 -3.77 -3.22
C GLY A 76 -13.02 -3.39 -4.01
N SER A 77 -12.18 -2.47 -3.49
CA SER A 77 -10.91 -2.09 -4.12
C SER A 77 -9.79 -3.12 -3.97
N ASP A 78 -9.82 -3.95 -2.91
CA ASP A 78 -8.74 -4.86 -2.54
C ASP A 78 -8.74 -6.17 -3.36
N ARG A 79 -9.72 -6.34 -4.25
CA ARG A 79 -9.87 -7.53 -5.09
C ARG A 79 -9.69 -7.26 -6.59
N MET A 80 -9.19 -6.09 -6.96
CA MET A 80 -9.00 -5.75 -8.36
C MET A 80 -7.55 -5.99 -8.78
N LEU A 81 -7.36 -6.76 -9.88
CA LEU A 81 -6.04 -6.95 -10.49
C LEU A 81 -5.53 -5.63 -11.10
N PRO A 82 -4.21 -5.45 -11.23
CA PRO A 82 -3.62 -4.26 -11.85
C PRO A 82 -4.10 -4.08 -13.30
N SER A 83 -4.09 -2.84 -13.80
CA SER A 83 -4.60 -2.54 -15.15
C SER A 83 -3.83 -3.23 -16.27
N ASN A 84 -2.52 -3.42 -16.09
CA ASN A 84 -1.66 -4.12 -17.04
C ASN A 84 -1.85 -5.65 -17.05
N ALA A 85 -2.69 -6.20 -16.17
CA ALA A 85 -3.08 -7.60 -16.22
C ALA A 85 -4.12 -7.90 -17.33
N ILE A 86 -4.60 -6.88 -18.04
CA ILE A 86 -5.49 -7.02 -19.20
C ILE A 86 -4.78 -6.41 -20.43
N VAL A 87 -4.87 -7.06 -21.56
CA VAL A 87 -4.34 -6.55 -22.83
C VAL A 87 -4.92 -5.17 -23.15
N PRO A 88 -4.10 -4.20 -23.56
CA PRO A 88 -4.59 -2.87 -23.91
C PRO A 88 -5.32 -2.85 -25.26
N ILE A 89 -6.09 -1.78 -25.50
CA ILE A 89 -6.96 -1.67 -26.70
C ILE A 89 -6.22 -1.83 -28.04
N ASN A 90 -4.97 -1.39 -28.13
CA ASN A 90 -4.16 -1.53 -29.34
C ASN A 90 -3.82 -3.02 -29.66
N VAL A 91 -3.83 -3.89 -28.66
CA VAL A 91 -3.69 -5.33 -28.84
C VAL A 91 -5.03 -5.93 -29.29
N ILE A 92 -6.15 -5.54 -28.66
CA ILE A 92 -7.51 -5.94 -29.08
C ILE A 92 -7.74 -5.61 -30.55
N ASN A 93 -7.36 -4.42 -31.00
CA ASN A 93 -7.58 -3.95 -32.37
C ASN A 93 -6.82 -4.74 -33.45
N ARG A 94 -5.80 -5.53 -33.07
CA ARG A 94 -5.15 -6.47 -34.02
C ARG A 94 -6.07 -7.64 -34.40
N PHE A 95 -6.96 -8.03 -33.49
CA PHE A 95 -7.90 -9.13 -33.68
C PHE A 95 -9.28 -8.64 -34.12
N PHE A 96 -9.74 -7.56 -33.49
CA PHE A 96 -11.07 -6.97 -33.66
C PHE A 96 -10.94 -5.45 -33.89
N PRO A 97 -10.64 -5.01 -35.13
CA PRO A 97 -10.37 -3.60 -35.44
C PRO A 97 -11.53 -2.65 -35.12
N GLU A 98 -12.76 -3.18 -35.11
CA GLU A 98 -13.96 -2.44 -34.78
C GLU A 98 -14.15 -2.15 -33.28
N ALA A 99 -13.44 -2.81 -32.38
CA ALA A 99 -13.47 -2.54 -30.94
C ALA A 99 -12.62 -1.31 -30.60
N THR A 100 -13.12 -0.11 -30.88
CA THR A 100 -12.33 1.12 -30.94
C THR A 100 -12.21 1.88 -29.61
N GLN A 101 -13.01 1.52 -28.59
CA GLN A 101 -13.01 2.21 -27.28
C GLN A 101 -13.21 1.24 -26.12
N GLU A 102 -12.55 1.54 -24.98
CA GLU A 102 -12.85 0.93 -23.70
C GLU A 102 -14.11 1.59 -23.12
N VAL A 103 -15.15 0.81 -22.85
CA VAL A 103 -16.44 1.34 -22.38
C VAL A 103 -16.73 1.01 -20.93
N ALA A 104 -16.07 0.00 -20.37
CA ALA A 104 -16.19 -0.34 -18.95
C ALA A 104 -14.96 -1.11 -18.47
N THR A 105 -14.54 -0.85 -17.25
CA THR A 105 -13.54 -1.61 -16.52
C THR A 105 -13.97 -1.80 -15.07
N GLY A 106 -13.65 -2.94 -14.46
CA GLY A 106 -14.02 -3.23 -13.09
C GLY A 106 -13.63 -4.65 -12.67
N GLN A 107 -14.22 -5.11 -11.57
CA GLN A 107 -14.11 -6.49 -11.15
C GLN A 107 -14.92 -7.40 -12.10
N ASN A 108 -14.47 -8.65 -12.28
CA ASN A 108 -15.24 -9.63 -13.03
C ASN A 108 -16.49 -10.05 -12.25
N ALA A 109 -17.65 -9.49 -12.60
CA ALA A 109 -18.94 -9.80 -11.95
C ALA A 109 -19.40 -11.25 -12.20
N THR A 110 -18.83 -11.95 -13.17
CA THR A 110 -19.17 -13.33 -13.53
C THR A 110 -18.19 -14.37 -13.00
N ALA A 111 -17.19 -13.96 -12.25
CA ALA A 111 -16.21 -14.85 -11.62
C ALA A 111 -16.91 -15.93 -10.79
N VAL A 112 -16.41 -17.16 -10.85
CA VAL A 112 -16.95 -18.32 -10.15
C VAL A 112 -16.06 -18.66 -8.96
N GLY A 113 -16.67 -19.14 -7.87
CA GLY A 113 -15.94 -19.43 -6.64
C GLY A 113 -15.56 -18.15 -5.87
N ASN A 114 -14.40 -18.17 -5.21
CA ASN A 114 -13.89 -17.03 -4.43
C ASN A 114 -12.49 -16.62 -4.91
N PRO A 115 -12.37 -15.89 -6.02
CA PRO A 115 -11.07 -15.44 -6.50
C PRO A 115 -10.43 -14.45 -5.52
N LYS A 116 -9.11 -14.50 -5.43
CA LYS A 116 -8.29 -13.56 -4.65
C LYS A 116 -8.39 -12.13 -5.18
N ALA A 117 -8.34 -12.01 -6.51
CA ALA A 117 -8.50 -10.74 -7.22
C ALA A 117 -9.02 -10.98 -8.63
N THR A 118 -9.73 -10.01 -9.18
CA THR A 118 -10.32 -10.10 -10.53
C THR A 118 -10.18 -8.77 -11.28
N ARG A 119 -10.20 -8.84 -12.61
CA ARG A 119 -10.39 -7.66 -13.47
C ARG A 119 -11.14 -8.06 -14.73
N SER A 120 -12.03 -7.18 -15.19
CA SER A 120 -12.72 -7.31 -16.47
C SER A 120 -12.75 -5.97 -17.19
N VAL A 121 -12.55 -5.99 -18.49
CA VAL A 121 -12.61 -4.81 -19.36
C VAL A 121 -13.51 -5.13 -20.56
N ILE A 122 -14.35 -4.18 -20.94
CA ILE A 122 -15.24 -4.25 -22.11
C ILE A 122 -14.76 -3.24 -23.14
N TYR A 123 -14.44 -3.72 -24.31
CA TYR A 123 -14.12 -2.94 -25.51
C TYR A 123 -15.31 -2.98 -26.46
N ALA A 124 -15.68 -1.87 -27.03
CA ALA A 124 -16.82 -1.76 -27.93
C ALA A 124 -16.52 -0.97 -29.19
N ASP A 125 -17.32 -1.22 -30.21
CA ASP A 125 -17.43 -0.37 -31.38
C ASP A 125 -18.32 0.85 -31.07
N SER A 126 -17.92 2.02 -31.55
CA SER A 126 -18.69 3.26 -31.39
C SER A 126 -19.96 3.32 -32.24
N VAL A 127 -20.10 2.46 -33.26
CA VAL A 127 -21.16 2.50 -34.29
C VAL A 127 -22.08 1.30 -34.22
N THR A 128 -21.54 0.11 -33.99
CA THR A 128 -22.29 -1.15 -33.92
C THR A 128 -22.49 -1.62 -32.48
N SER A 129 -23.30 -2.65 -32.26
CA SER A 129 -23.47 -3.27 -30.94
C SER A 129 -22.36 -4.26 -30.57
N LYS A 130 -21.31 -4.37 -31.39
CA LYS A 130 -20.22 -5.34 -31.17
C LYS A 130 -19.38 -5.01 -29.95
N LYS A 131 -19.09 -6.02 -29.15
CA LYS A 131 -18.30 -5.91 -27.91
C LYS A 131 -17.33 -7.09 -27.78
N ALA A 132 -16.14 -6.80 -27.24
CA ALA A 132 -15.20 -7.78 -26.74
C ALA A 132 -15.02 -7.57 -25.23
N THR A 133 -15.26 -8.61 -24.44
CA THR A 133 -15.03 -8.58 -22.98
C THR A 133 -13.87 -9.49 -22.66
N ILE A 134 -12.90 -8.97 -21.93
CA ILE A 134 -11.76 -9.72 -21.41
C ILE A 134 -11.84 -9.73 -19.90
N SER A 135 -11.55 -10.88 -19.28
CA SER A 135 -11.53 -11.02 -17.84
C SER A 135 -10.38 -11.91 -17.38
N VAL A 136 -9.82 -11.57 -16.23
CA VAL A 136 -8.82 -12.37 -15.52
C VAL A 136 -9.24 -12.52 -14.07
N ASP A 137 -9.25 -13.75 -13.58
CA ASP A 137 -9.54 -14.10 -12.21
C ASP A 137 -8.34 -14.84 -11.62
N GLN A 138 -7.80 -14.34 -10.50
CA GLN A 138 -6.69 -14.94 -9.78
C GLN A 138 -7.19 -15.63 -8.51
N TYR A 139 -6.78 -16.88 -8.31
CA TYR A 139 -7.11 -17.69 -7.14
C TYR A 139 -5.92 -17.85 -6.20
N ALA A 140 -6.21 -18.26 -4.96
CA ALA A 140 -5.18 -18.45 -3.94
C ALA A 140 -4.31 -19.69 -4.23
N SER A 141 -4.89 -20.72 -4.87
CA SER A 141 -4.19 -21.95 -5.26
C SER A 141 -4.64 -22.43 -6.64
N ALA A 142 -3.82 -23.28 -7.27
CA ALA A 142 -4.19 -23.96 -8.53
C ALA A 142 -5.40 -24.90 -8.36
N SER A 143 -5.57 -25.50 -7.18
CA SER A 143 -6.73 -26.33 -6.84
C SER A 143 -8.02 -25.51 -6.80
N ASP A 144 -7.99 -24.30 -6.19
CA ASP A 144 -9.15 -23.41 -6.15
C ASP A 144 -9.51 -22.92 -7.56
N ALA A 145 -8.51 -22.57 -8.37
CA ALA A 145 -8.70 -22.16 -9.75
C ALA A 145 -9.32 -23.29 -10.59
N SER A 146 -8.81 -24.52 -10.47
CA SER A 146 -9.34 -25.68 -11.17
C SER A 146 -10.78 -25.97 -10.79
N SER A 147 -11.11 -25.93 -9.51
CA SER A 147 -12.49 -26.16 -9.03
C SER A 147 -13.45 -25.08 -9.53
N ALA A 148 -13.03 -23.81 -9.52
CA ALA A 148 -13.82 -22.71 -10.05
C ALA A 148 -14.00 -22.80 -11.57
N TYR A 149 -12.95 -23.20 -12.30
CA TYR A 149 -12.99 -23.39 -13.74
C TYR A 149 -13.98 -24.49 -14.16
N GLU A 150 -13.93 -25.66 -13.53
CA GLU A 150 -14.89 -26.74 -13.77
C GLU A 150 -16.33 -26.30 -13.46
N ALA A 151 -16.54 -25.59 -12.36
CA ALA A 151 -17.85 -25.04 -12.02
C ALA A 151 -18.36 -24.03 -13.08
N ALA A 152 -17.46 -23.19 -13.62
CA ALA A 152 -17.79 -22.25 -14.70
C ALA A 152 -18.20 -22.98 -15.97
N ILE A 153 -17.52 -24.06 -16.37
CA ILE A 153 -17.88 -24.91 -17.51
C ILE A 153 -19.26 -25.54 -17.31
N GLN A 154 -19.51 -26.15 -16.15
CA GLN A 154 -20.80 -26.74 -15.85
C GLN A 154 -21.94 -25.72 -15.90
N LYS A 155 -21.73 -24.54 -15.31
CA LYS A 155 -22.68 -23.43 -15.35
C LYS A 155 -22.96 -22.98 -16.79
N SER A 156 -21.94 -22.88 -17.64
CA SER A 156 -22.08 -22.48 -19.04
C SER A 156 -22.91 -23.51 -19.84
N ARG A 157 -22.72 -24.79 -19.58
CA ARG A 157 -23.49 -25.88 -20.24
C ARG A 157 -24.99 -25.87 -19.93
N LEU A 158 -25.37 -25.28 -18.79
CA LEU A 158 -26.77 -25.14 -18.37
C LEU A 158 -27.46 -23.92 -18.99
N VAL A 159 -26.71 -23.03 -19.67
CA VAL A 159 -27.31 -21.83 -20.29
C VAL A 159 -28.12 -22.28 -21.52
N PRO A 160 -29.42 -21.89 -21.62
CA PRO A 160 -30.24 -22.21 -22.80
C PRO A 160 -29.58 -21.68 -24.10
N GLY A 161 -29.52 -22.53 -25.14
CA GLY A 161 -28.90 -22.16 -26.40
C GLY A 161 -27.36 -22.30 -26.43
N PHE A 162 -26.75 -22.83 -25.38
CA PHE A 162 -25.32 -23.13 -25.38
C PHE A 162 -24.95 -24.23 -26.37
N LYS A 163 -23.89 -23.98 -27.17
CA LYS A 163 -23.29 -24.95 -28.08
C LYS A 163 -21.76 -24.97 -27.88
N PRO A 164 -21.17 -26.12 -27.48
CA PRO A 164 -19.73 -26.24 -27.38
C PRO A 164 -19.09 -26.21 -28.77
N ILE A 165 -17.90 -25.60 -28.85
CA ILE A 165 -17.06 -25.61 -30.05
C ILE A 165 -15.80 -26.42 -29.74
N SER A 166 -15.41 -27.31 -30.63
CA SER A 166 -14.15 -28.04 -30.51
C SER A 166 -12.98 -27.12 -30.85
N ALA A 167 -12.02 -27.00 -29.91
CA ALA A 167 -10.82 -26.17 -30.06
C ALA A 167 -9.57 -26.93 -29.59
N PRO A 168 -9.13 -27.96 -30.34
CA PRO A 168 -8.05 -28.86 -29.91
C PRO A 168 -6.71 -28.17 -29.67
N ASN A 169 -6.51 -26.99 -30.25
CA ASN A 169 -5.25 -26.22 -30.14
C ASN A 169 -5.13 -25.37 -28.89
N LEU A 170 -6.12 -25.33 -27.99
CA LEU A 170 -6.11 -24.54 -26.75
C LEU A 170 -5.55 -25.28 -25.53
N GLY A 171 -5.19 -26.57 -25.72
CA GLY A 171 -4.74 -27.42 -24.61
C GLY A 171 -5.89 -28.00 -23.77
N PRO A 172 -5.57 -28.86 -22.78
CA PRO A 172 -6.57 -29.65 -22.04
C PRO A 172 -7.45 -28.81 -21.10
N HIS A 173 -7.06 -27.58 -20.81
CA HIS A 173 -7.73 -26.70 -19.87
C HIS A 173 -8.35 -25.48 -20.55
N ALA A 174 -8.87 -25.63 -21.74
CA ALA A 174 -9.59 -24.59 -22.45
C ALA A 174 -10.98 -25.03 -22.85
N PHE A 175 -11.92 -24.10 -22.85
CA PHE A 175 -13.32 -24.30 -23.14
C PHE A 175 -13.81 -23.20 -24.07
N VAL A 176 -14.46 -23.60 -25.16
CA VAL A 176 -15.02 -22.67 -26.14
C VAL A 176 -16.48 -23.01 -26.38
N GLY A 177 -17.33 -22.03 -26.50
CA GLY A 177 -18.73 -22.22 -26.80
C GLY A 177 -19.42 -20.97 -27.30
N THR A 178 -20.61 -21.17 -27.85
CA THR A 178 -21.53 -20.08 -28.22
C THR A 178 -22.81 -20.18 -27.43
N VAL A 179 -23.42 -19.02 -27.18
CA VAL A 179 -24.75 -18.89 -26.59
C VAL A 179 -25.54 -17.93 -27.47
N THR A 180 -26.72 -18.33 -27.91
CA THR A 180 -27.64 -17.46 -28.65
C THR A 180 -28.79 -17.06 -27.74
N GLN A 181 -28.96 -15.76 -27.49
CA GLN A 181 -30.03 -15.20 -26.69
C GLN A 181 -30.82 -14.18 -27.53
N GLY A 182 -32.04 -14.53 -27.94
CA GLY A 182 -32.81 -13.73 -28.88
C GLY A 182 -32.13 -13.64 -30.26
N ALA A 183 -31.84 -12.44 -30.72
CA ALA A 183 -31.16 -12.17 -31.97
C ALA A 183 -29.63 -12.08 -31.85
N GLU A 184 -29.08 -12.14 -30.63
CA GLU A 184 -27.64 -11.92 -30.37
C GLU A 184 -26.93 -13.23 -30.04
N THR A 185 -25.81 -13.48 -30.70
CA THR A 185 -24.93 -14.62 -30.43
C THR A 185 -23.67 -14.14 -29.72
N HIS A 186 -23.33 -14.81 -28.64
CA HIS A 186 -22.11 -14.62 -27.89
C HIS A 186 -21.14 -15.77 -28.14
N ILE A 187 -19.88 -15.48 -28.38
CA ILE A 187 -18.80 -16.47 -28.49
C ILE A 187 -17.94 -16.32 -27.26
N GLY A 188 -17.72 -17.37 -26.49
CA GLY A 188 -16.91 -17.32 -25.26
C GLY A 188 -15.76 -18.34 -25.32
N VAL A 189 -14.61 -17.91 -24.80
CA VAL A 189 -13.42 -18.72 -24.53
C VAL A 189 -13.05 -18.57 -23.08
N GLY A 190 -12.80 -19.67 -22.39
CA GLY A 190 -12.23 -19.71 -21.05
C GLY A 190 -11.00 -20.61 -21.04
N ALA A 191 -9.95 -20.20 -20.35
CA ALA A 191 -8.72 -20.95 -20.21
C ALA A 191 -8.22 -20.90 -18.77
N LEU A 192 -7.77 -22.05 -18.26
CA LEU A 192 -7.14 -22.20 -16.94
C LEU A 192 -5.64 -22.33 -17.10
N ASP A 193 -4.89 -21.57 -16.30
CA ASP A 193 -3.43 -21.64 -16.25
C ASP A 193 -2.90 -21.40 -14.82
N GLY A 194 -2.52 -22.45 -14.15
CA GLY A 194 -2.07 -22.40 -12.77
C GLY A 194 -3.15 -21.84 -11.84
N THR A 195 -2.94 -20.64 -11.29
CA THR A 195 -3.88 -19.94 -10.42
C THR A 195 -4.79 -18.95 -11.16
N LEU A 196 -4.70 -18.87 -12.49
CA LEU A 196 -5.41 -17.90 -13.30
C LEU A 196 -6.51 -18.57 -14.12
N ILE A 197 -7.68 -17.94 -14.17
CA ILE A 197 -8.71 -18.19 -15.17
C ILE A 197 -8.80 -16.94 -16.05
N VAL A 198 -8.64 -17.12 -17.34
CA VAL A 198 -8.77 -16.06 -18.34
C VAL A 198 -10.01 -16.31 -19.16
N GLY A 199 -10.85 -15.31 -19.31
CA GLY A 199 -12.06 -15.34 -20.11
C GLY A 199 -12.05 -14.27 -21.20
N ALA A 200 -12.47 -14.64 -22.41
CA ALA A 200 -12.74 -13.70 -23.49
C ALA A 200 -14.09 -13.98 -24.12
N THR A 201 -14.89 -12.93 -24.35
CA THR A 201 -16.23 -13.07 -24.92
C THR A 201 -16.45 -12.02 -26.00
N LEU A 202 -17.03 -12.45 -27.13
CA LEU A 202 -17.52 -11.57 -28.20
C LEU A 202 -19.05 -11.55 -28.19
N ALA A 203 -19.64 -10.38 -28.29
CA ALA A 203 -21.06 -10.16 -28.47
C ALA A 203 -21.30 -9.37 -29.76
N GLY A 204 -22.34 -9.75 -30.54
CA GLY A 204 -22.65 -9.12 -31.80
C GLY A 204 -21.74 -9.55 -32.97
N TYR A 205 -20.92 -10.57 -32.79
CA TYR A 205 -20.08 -11.17 -33.83
C TYR A 205 -20.63 -12.50 -34.29
N GLU A 206 -20.60 -12.76 -35.62
CA GLU A 206 -20.94 -14.06 -36.17
C GLU A 206 -19.96 -15.13 -35.69
N PRO A 207 -20.43 -16.35 -35.30
CA PRO A 207 -19.58 -17.42 -34.79
C PRO A 207 -18.85 -18.18 -35.93
N THR A 208 -18.17 -17.42 -36.78
CA THR A 208 -17.37 -17.99 -37.86
C THR A 208 -16.10 -18.64 -37.33
N PRO A 209 -15.54 -19.67 -38.01
CA PRO A 209 -14.25 -20.25 -37.63
C PRO A 209 -13.14 -19.20 -37.47
N GLY A 210 -13.16 -18.13 -38.31
CA GLY A 210 -12.21 -17.05 -38.24
C GLY A 210 -12.33 -16.21 -36.96
N ASN A 211 -13.54 -15.83 -36.53
CA ASN A 211 -13.77 -15.09 -35.30
C ASN A 211 -13.46 -15.93 -34.05
N VAL A 212 -13.77 -17.23 -34.10
CA VAL A 212 -13.39 -18.16 -33.03
C VAL A 212 -11.87 -18.29 -32.91
N ALA A 213 -11.15 -18.45 -34.04
CA ALA A 213 -9.69 -18.53 -34.04
C ALA A 213 -9.02 -17.25 -33.48
N LYS A 214 -9.50 -16.07 -33.87
CA LYS A 214 -9.06 -14.80 -33.36
C LYS A 214 -9.29 -14.66 -31.85
N LEU A 215 -10.46 -15.09 -31.34
CA LEU A 215 -10.77 -15.03 -29.91
C LEU A 215 -9.88 -15.98 -29.10
N ILE A 216 -9.56 -17.13 -29.63
CA ILE A 216 -8.63 -18.11 -29.06
C ILE A 216 -7.24 -17.47 -28.92
N GLU A 217 -6.73 -16.84 -29.98
CA GLU A 217 -5.42 -16.22 -29.99
C GLU A 217 -5.35 -15.00 -29.04
N LEU A 218 -6.42 -14.22 -29.01
CA LEU A 218 -6.56 -13.13 -28.03
C LEU A 218 -6.52 -13.66 -26.58
N THR A 219 -7.21 -14.78 -26.30
CA THR A 219 -7.20 -15.40 -24.96
C THR A 219 -5.80 -15.87 -24.57
N ARG A 220 -5.01 -16.43 -25.49
CA ARG A 220 -3.59 -16.76 -25.24
C ARG A 220 -2.75 -15.53 -24.96
N THR A 221 -2.92 -14.49 -25.77
CA THR A 221 -2.21 -13.21 -25.56
C THR A 221 -2.54 -12.63 -24.18
N GLU A 222 -3.81 -12.75 -23.77
CA GLU A 222 -4.24 -12.33 -22.43
C GLU A 222 -3.61 -13.17 -21.32
N GLN A 223 -3.53 -14.50 -21.48
CA GLN A 223 -2.87 -15.37 -20.50
C GLN A 223 -1.40 -14.94 -20.27
N GLU A 224 -0.64 -14.72 -21.33
CA GLU A 224 0.75 -14.28 -21.23
C GLU A 224 0.87 -12.86 -20.64
N THR A 225 -0.05 -11.95 -20.99
CA THR A 225 -0.13 -10.62 -20.41
C THR A 225 -0.39 -10.68 -18.92
N ALA A 226 -1.39 -11.44 -18.49
CA ALA A 226 -1.74 -11.61 -17.08
C ALA A 226 -0.60 -12.27 -16.29
N LYS A 227 0.03 -13.31 -16.82
CA LYS A 227 1.19 -13.96 -16.20
C LYS A 227 2.32 -12.96 -15.99
N THR A 228 2.69 -12.22 -17.02
CA THR A 228 3.78 -11.23 -16.98
C THR A 228 3.46 -10.13 -15.96
N ALA A 229 2.23 -9.61 -15.95
CA ALA A 229 1.79 -8.57 -15.03
C ALA A 229 1.70 -9.05 -13.57
N LEU A 230 1.46 -10.34 -13.36
CA LEU A 230 1.33 -10.97 -12.04
C LEU A 230 2.58 -11.73 -11.60
N ASP A 231 3.58 -11.86 -12.47
CA ASP A 231 4.92 -12.31 -12.08
C ASP A 231 5.60 -11.19 -11.31
N THR A 232 5.58 -11.33 -9.99
CA THR A 232 6.22 -10.39 -9.07
C THR A 232 7.68 -10.73 -8.83
N SER A 233 8.23 -11.78 -9.46
CA SER A 233 9.65 -12.11 -9.31
C SER A 233 10.52 -11.10 -10.07
N ALA A 234 11.61 -10.64 -9.45
CA ALA A 234 12.61 -9.88 -10.18
C ALA A 234 13.25 -10.77 -11.26
N SER A 235 13.49 -10.20 -12.44
CA SER A 235 14.18 -10.94 -13.50
C SER A 235 15.57 -11.42 -13.01
N PRO A 236 16.11 -12.54 -13.53
CA PRO A 236 17.44 -13.02 -13.15
C PRO A 236 18.51 -11.93 -13.27
N ALA A 237 18.48 -11.13 -14.32
CA ALA A 237 19.43 -10.02 -14.53
C ALA A 237 19.26 -8.88 -13.49
N ALA A 238 18.02 -8.58 -13.07
CA ALA A 238 17.77 -7.61 -12.01
C ALA A 238 18.23 -8.14 -10.66
N LYS A 239 17.97 -9.42 -10.35
CA LYS A 239 18.48 -10.08 -9.13
C LYS A 239 19.99 -10.05 -9.04
N GLU A 240 20.69 -10.39 -10.11
CA GLU A 240 22.16 -10.35 -10.17
C GLU A 240 22.71 -8.95 -9.88
N LYS A 241 22.12 -7.91 -10.48
CA LYS A 241 22.52 -6.52 -10.21
C LYS A 241 22.25 -6.11 -8.77
N ILE A 242 21.10 -6.48 -8.22
CA ILE A 242 20.75 -6.17 -6.82
C ILE A 242 21.68 -6.95 -5.88
N ASP A 243 21.95 -8.22 -6.15
CA ASP A 243 22.90 -9.03 -5.39
C ASP A 243 24.30 -8.39 -5.35
N ALA A 244 24.78 -7.89 -6.49
CA ALA A 244 26.06 -7.20 -6.60
C ALA A 244 26.08 -5.90 -5.79
N LEU A 245 25.05 -5.08 -5.88
CA LEU A 245 24.93 -3.84 -5.10
C LEU A 245 24.95 -4.09 -3.59
N ILE A 246 24.21 -5.10 -3.12
CA ILE A 246 24.17 -5.47 -1.70
C ILE A 246 25.54 -5.97 -1.23
N GLN A 247 26.20 -6.82 -2.03
CA GLN A 247 27.50 -7.37 -1.70
C GLN A 247 28.57 -6.28 -1.63
N LEU A 248 28.51 -5.27 -2.52
CA LEU A 248 29.40 -4.11 -2.50
C LEU A 248 29.33 -3.36 -1.17
N GLN A 249 28.14 -3.22 -0.56
CA GLN A 249 28.04 -2.52 0.74
C GLN A 249 28.88 -3.18 1.83
N VAL A 250 29.03 -4.51 1.77
CA VAL A 250 29.85 -5.26 2.74
C VAL A 250 31.32 -5.30 2.33
N THR A 251 31.62 -5.55 1.05
CA THR A 251 33.00 -5.69 0.55
C THR A 251 33.75 -4.37 0.55
N ASP A 252 33.10 -3.27 0.28
CA ASP A 252 33.69 -1.93 0.30
C ASP A 252 33.78 -1.36 1.73
N GLY A 253 33.33 -2.13 2.74
CA GLY A 253 33.44 -1.75 4.14
C GLY A 253 32.46 -0.65 4.54
N ASN A 254 31.36 -0.48 3.82
CA ASN A 254 30.31 0.48 4.16
C ASN A 254 29.46 0.03 5.37
N THR A 255 29.24 -1.29 5.51
CA THR A 255 28.52 -1.87 6.65
C THR A 255 29.03 -3.27 7.01
N PRO A 256 29.05 -3.65 8.31
CA PRO A 256 29.32 -5.03 8.71
C PRO A 256 28.28 -6.00 8.19
N GLY A 257 27.00 -5.58 8.18
CA GLY A 257 25.89 -6.41 7.72
C GLY A 257 24.68 -5.58 7.29
N ILE A 258 23.93 -6.13 6.35
CA ILE A 258 22.75 -5.50 5.74
C ILE A 258 21.68 -6.54 5.48
N ALA A 259 20.41 -6.17 5.67
CA ALA A 259 19.24 -6.95 5.27
C ALA A 259 18.32 -6.11 4.39
N ILE A 260 17.78 -6.72 3.34
CA ILE A 260 16.89 -6.08 2.36
C ILE A 260 15.72 -7.00 2.07
N SER A 261 14.51 -6.44 2.08
CA SER A 261 13.29 -7.09 1.56
C SER A 261 12.59 -6.17 0.57
N ILE A 262 12.15 -6.75 -0.53
CA ILE A 262 11.44 -6.05 -1.61
C ILE A 262 10.10 -6.74 -1.84
N ALA A 263 9.03 -5.97 -1.91
CA ALA A 263 7.72 -6.44 -2.33
C ALA A 263 7.26 -5.70 -3.59
N LYS A 264 6.40 -6.35 -4.37
CA LYS A 264 5.63 -5.76 -5.46
C LYS A 264 4.16 -6.09 -5.23
N ASP A 265 3.29 -5.06 -5.21
CA ASP A 265 1.87 -5.20 -4.97
C ASP A 265 1.55 -6.05 -3.72
N ALA A 266 2.22 -5.71 -2.60
CA ALA A 266 2.15 -6.38 -1.30
C ALA A 266 2.61 -7.86 -1.28
N ARG A 267 3.35 -8.33 -2.30
CA ARG A 267 3.95 -9.66 -2.35
C ARG A 267 5.46 -9.57 -2.29
N THR A 268 6.07 -10.26 -1.35
CA THR A 268 7.52 -10.37 -1.28
C THR A 268 8.05 -11.02 -2.57
N MET A 269 8.98 -10.34 -3.24
CA MET A 269 9.57 -10.78 -4.49
C MET A 269 11.08 -11.05 -4.38
N TYR A 270 11.75 -10.45 -3.40
CA TYR A 270 13.16 -10.58 -3.20
C TYR A 270 13.53 -10.32 -1.74
N GLU A 271 14.43 -11.14 -1.21
CA GLU A 271 15.01 -10.98 0.12
C GLU A 271 16.48 -11.37 0.09
N LYS A 272 17.33 -10.58 0.74
CA LYS A 272 18.76 -10.84 0.86
C LYS A 272 19.32 -10.25 2.14
N ALA A 273 20.19 -11.01 2.77
CA ALA A 273 21.08 -10.50 3.82
C ALA A 273 22.52 -10.79 3.42
N ALA A 274 23.43 -9.90 3.80
CA ALA A 274 24.86 -10.05 3.55
C ALA A 274 25.66 -9.57 4.77
N GLY A 275 26.89 -10.09 4.93
CA GLY A 275 27.77 -9.72 6.03
C GLY A 275 27.42 -10.38 7.36
N VAL A 276 27.74 -9.71 8.47
CA VAL A 276 27.63 -10.24 9.82
C VAL A 276 26.77 -9.36 10.72
N ARG A 277 25.97 -9.98 11.59
CA ARG A 277 25.21 -9.28 12.64
C ARG A 277 26.08 -8.88 13.84
N ASP A 278 27.25 -9.50 13.96
CA ASP A 278 28.20 -9.24 15.04
C ASP A 278 29.63 -9.50 14.51
N THR A 279 30.47 -8.46 14.53
CA THR A 279 31.85 -8.53 14.02
C THR A 279 32.76 -9.33 14.95
N SER A 280 32.45 -9.47 16.24
CA SER A 280 33.26 -10.20 17.22
C SER A 280 33.06 -11.72 17.09
N THR A 281 31.81 -12.17 16.99
CA THR A 281 31.45 -13.60 16.87
C THR A 281 31.42 -14.09 15.44
N LYS A 282 31.45 -13.19 14.45
CA LYS A 282 31.24 -13.47 13.02
C LYS A 282 29.91 -14.14 12.72
N ALA A 283 28.91 -13.98 13.62
CA ALA A 283 27.58 -14.48 13.38
C ALA A 283 26.98 -13.83 12.13
N PRO A 284 26.42 -14.61 11.18
CA PRO A 284 25.96 -14.09 9.90
C PRO A 284 24.74 -13.18 10.10
N MET A 285 24.62 -12.13 9.28
CA MET A 285 23.38 -11.36 9.13
C MET A 285 22.34 -12.23 8.42
N LEU A 286 21.14 -12.30 8.99
CA LEU A 286 20.01 -13.01 8.38
C LEU A 286 18.89 -12.04 8.09
N ILE A 287 18.01 -12.40 7.16
CA ILE A 287 16.81 -11.59 6.86
C ILE A 287 15.87 -11.47 8.06
N THR A 288 15.94 -12.42 8.98
CA THR A 288 15.19 -12.45 10.24
C THR A 288 15.91 -11.80 11.42
N THR A 289 17.13 -11.28 11.22
CA THR A 289 17.88 -10.62 12.29
C THR A 289 17.26 -9.27 12.62
N PRO A 290 16.78 -9.06 13.87
CA PRO A 290 16.23 -7.78 14.28
C PRO A 290 17.31 -6.70 14.38
N GLN A 291 16.99 -5.48 13.99
CA GLN A 291 17.90 -4.33 14.00
C GLN A 291 17.11 -3.07 14.38
N SER A 292 17.79 -2.07 14.95
CA SER A 292 17.14 -0.78 15.21
C SER A 292 16.75 -0.09 13.90
N ILE A 293 15.51 0.41 13.85
CA ILE A 293 14.97 1.08 12.66
C ILE A 293 14.94 2.61 12.79
N GLY A 294 15.48 3.15 13.88
CA GLY A 294 15.58 4.59 14.09
C GLY A 294 14.26 5.31 13.77
N SER A 295 14.35 6.43 13.09
CA SER A 295 13.21 7.30 12.79
C SER A 295 12.10 6.69 11.93
N THR A 296 12.32 5.52 11.30
CA THR A 296 11.22 4.73 10.69
C THR A 296 10.14 4.38 11.73
N THR A 297 10.48 4.38 13.02
CA THR A 297 9.54 4.30 14.17
C THR A 297 8.38 5.28 14.06
N LYS A 298 8.61 6.48 13.50
CA LYS A 298 7.60 7.55 13.43
C LYS A 298 6.37 7.15 12.61
N GLN A 299 6.51 6.24 11.65
CA GLN A 299 5.39 5.68 10.90
C GLN A 299 4.38 5.01 11.84
N PHE A 300 4.87 4.23 12.80
CA PHE A 300 4.05 3.50 13.78
C PHE A 300 3.43 4.43 14.83
N THR A 301 4.16 5.44 15.27
CA THR A 301 3.64 6.45 16.20
C THR A 301 2.50 7.26 15.55
N ALA A 302 2.66 7.66 14.29
CA ALA A 302 1.61 8.35 13.55
C ALA A 302 0.36 7.46 13.37
N ALA A 303 0.56 6.19 13.02
CA ALA A 303 -0.55 5.24 12.89
C ALA A 303 -1.26 5.02 14.24
N ALA A 304 -0.53 4.93 15.35
CA ALA A 304 -1.11 4.81 16.69
C ALA A 304 -2.04 5.97 17.04
N ILE A 305 -1.64 7.21 16.72
CA ILE A 305 -2.48 8.40 16.91
C ILE A 305 -3.74 8.32 16.03
N LEU A 306 -3.60 7.92 14.77
CA LEU A 306 -4.75 7.77 13.85
C LEU A 306 -5.69 6.63 14.27
N LEU A 307 -5.17 5.52 14.80
CA LEU A 307 -5.97 4.46 15.40
C LEU A 307 -6.77 4.94 16.62
N LEU A 308 -6.15 5.74 17.48
CA LEU A 308 -6.85 6.34 18.63
C LEU A 308 -7.94 7.32 18.17
N GLN A 309 -7.74 8.03 17.06
CA GLN A 309 -8.77 8.85 16.44
C GLN A 309 -9.93 7.99 15.92
N GLN A 310 -9.66 6.89 15.21
CA GLN A 310 -10.69 5.93 14.77
C GLN A 310 -11.49 5.36 15.96
N GLN A 311 -10.81 5.12 17.08
CA GLN A 311 -11.43 4.69 18.34
C GLN A 311 -12.16 5.82 19.08
N LYS A 312 -12.19 7.06 18.54
CA LYS A 312 -12.80 8.26 19.15
C LYS A 312 -12.21 8.61 20.53
N LYS A 313 -10.98 8.19 20.84
CA LYS A 313 -10.27 8.53 22.08
C LYS A 313 -9.60 9.89 22.02
N LEU A 314 -9.32 10.37 20.81
CA LEU A 314 -8.78 11.70 20.52
C LEU A 314 -9.25 12.16 19.14
N SER A 315 -9.01 13.47 18.86
CA SER A 315 -8.97 14.03 17.51
C SER A 315 -7.56 14.52 17.23
N ILE A 316 -7.03 14.35 16.01
CA ILE A 316 -5.75 14.95 15.65
C ILE A 316 -5.79 16.49 15.68
N ASP A 317 -6.97 17.10 15.71
CA ASP A 317 -7.17 18.53 15.87
C ASP A 317 -7.28 18.97 17.35
N ASP A 318 -7.25 18.02 18.30
CA ASP A 318 -7.13 18.32 19.72
C ASP A 318 -5.82 19.07 20.01
N LYS A 319 -5.86 19.97 20.98
CA LYS A 319 -4.67 20.61 21.53
C LYS A 319 -3.86 19.59 22.33
N LEU A 320 -2.52 19.71 22.26
CA LEU A 320 -1.62 18.87 23.05
C LEU A 320 -1.93 18.95 24.55
N SER A 321 -2.36 20.12 25.06
CA SER A 321 -2.70 20.36 26.47
C SER A 321 -3.77 19.42 27.02
N LYS A 322 -4.62 18.83 26.16
CA LYS A 322 -5.59 17.80 26.57
C LYS A 322 -4.91 16.53 27.11
N PHE A 323 -3.71 16.25 26.66
CA PHE A 323 -2.98 15.02 27.00
C PHE A 323 -1.67 15.29 27.73
N VAL A 324 -0.98 16.39 27.43
CA VAL A 324 0.35 16.75 27.96
C VAL A 324 0.32 18.19 28.50
N PRO A 325 -0.45 18.46 29.56
CA PRO A 325 -0.57 19.81 30.13
C PRO A 325 0.74 20.33 30.77
N GLU A 326 1.72 19.46 31.03
CA GLU A 326 3.02 19.83 31.62
C GLU A 326 3.90 20.64 30.67
N TYR A 327 3.65 20.56 29.35
CA TYR A 327 4.37 21.38 28.39
C TYR A 327 3.75 22.78 28.30
N VAL A 328 4.56 23.81 28.59
CA VAL A 328 4.10 25.20 28.71
C VAL A 328 3.42 25.77 27.46
N HIS A 329 3.73 25.23 26.27
CA HIS A 329 3.12 25.64 25.00
C HIS A 329 2.08 24.66 24.47
N ALA A 330 1.65 23.68 25.25
CA ALA A 330 0.77 22.62 24.81
C ALA A 330 -0.61 23.11 24.33
N ASP A 331 -1.08 24.26 24.83
CA ASP A 331 -2.32 24.92 24.41
C ASP A 331 -2.24 25.60 23.03
N LYS A 332 -1.03 25.83 22.52
CA LYS A 332 -0.78 26.51 21.25
C LYS A 332 -0.72 25.55 20.06
N VAL A 333 -0.40 24.28 20.28
CA VAL A 333 -0.16 23.29 19.23
C VAL A 333 -1.25 22.23 19.19
N THR A 334 -1.55 21.69 18.00
CA THR A 334 -2.44 20.54 17.80
C THR A 334 -1.62 19.28 17.50
N LEU A 335 -2.23 18.09 17.72
CA LEU A 335 -1.59 16.82 17.37
C LEU A 335 -1.32 16.73 15.87
N ARG A 336 -2.21 17.26 15.02
CA ARG A 336 -2.01 17.36 13.57
C ARG A 336 -0.76 18.15 13.19
N GLN A 337 -0.53 19.27 13.85
CA GLN A 337 0.67 20.10 13.61
C GLN A 337 1.95 19.37 14.00
N MET A 338 1.91 18.59 15.07
CA MET A 338 3.04 17.77 15.50
C MET A 338 3.31 16.61 14.54
N LEU A 339 2.26 15.87 14.14
CA LEU A 339 2.35 14.77 13.17
C LEU A 339 2.97 15.21 11.84
N ASN A 340 2.69 16.44 11.43
CA ASN A 340 3.15 17.03 10.16
C ASN A 340 4.43 17.88 10.31
N MET A 341 5.09 17.85 11.44
CA MET A 341 6.32 18.62 11.69
C MET A 341 6.17 20.14 11.52
N VAL A 342 4.97 20.68 11.78
CA VAL A 342 4.65 22.13 11.66
C VAL A 342 4.24 22.77 13.00
N SER A 343 4.63 22.18 14.12
CA SER A 343 4.25 22.62 15.45
C SER A 343 5.02 23.85 15.94
N GLY A 344 6.24 24.05 15.44
CA GLY A 344 7.19 25.05 15.96
C GLY A 344 7.85 24.65 17.28
N ILE A 345 7.65 23.42 17.78
CA ILE A 345 8.33 22.91 18.99
C ILE A 345 9.82 22.76 18.70
N SER A 346 10.67 23.18 19.66
CA SER A 346 12.13 23.10 19.55
C SER A 346 12.61 21.63 19.49
N ASP A 347 13.71 21.41 18.76
CA ASP A 347 14.45 20.15 18.68
C ASP A 347 15.89 20.30 19.16
N ASP A 348 16.12 21.18 20.15
CA ASP A 348 17.42 21.29 20.79
C ASP A 348 17.62 20.10 21.73
N ASP A 349 17.95 18.95 21.14
CA ASP A 349 18.12 17.69 21.86
C ASP A 349 19.16 17.80 23.01
N PRO A 350 20.36 18.40 22.82
CA PRO A 350 21.30 18.60 23.93
C PRO A 350 20.71 19.40 25.07
N ALA A 351 19.98 20.48 24.80
CA ALA A 351 19.37 21.29 25.85
C ALA A 351 18.23 20.56 26.56
N ILE A 352 17.39 19.82 25.80
CA ILE A 352 16.24 19.07 26.34
C ILE A 352 16.70 17.89 27.19
N TYR A 353 17.72 17.15 26.75
CA TYR A 353 18.19 15.92 27.38
C TYR A 353 19.48 16.14 28.21
N GLY A 354 19.88 17.37 28.44
CA GLY A 354 21.03 17.72 29.29
C GLY A 354 22.39 17.31 28.73
N GLY A 355 22.49 17.16 27.38
CA GLY A 355 23.73 16.81 26.70
C GLY A 355 24.09 15.30 26.77
N LYS A 356 23.25 14.45 27.37
CA LYS A 356 23.56 13.04 27.64
C LYS A 356 22.57 12.10 26.94
N LEU A 357 22.62 12.06 25.62
CA LEU A 357 21.66 11.31 24.81
C LEU A 357 21.72 9.77 24.98
N THR A 358 22.82 9.28 25.56
CA THR A 358 23.01 7.84 25.84
C THR A 358 22.67 7.45 27.28
N GLN A 359 22.20 8.40 28.11
CA GLN A 359 21.84 8.17 29.50
C GLN A 359 20.34 8.39 29.75
N PRO A 360 19.77 7.76 30.80
CA PRO A 360 18.37 7.96 31.13
C PRO A 360 18.09 9.40 31.57
N ILE A 361 16.90 9.89 31.23
CA ILE A 361 16.36 11.15 31.72
C ILE A 361 14.94 10.96 32.24
N THR A 362 14.61 11.52 33.40
CA THR A 362 13.23 11.49 33.86
C THR A 362 12.33 12.41 33.05
N ARG A 363 11.06 12.08 32.92
CA ARG A 363 10.08 12.94 32.24
C ARG A 363 10.00 14.34 32.84
N GLU A 364 10.12 14.45 34.17
CA GLU A 364 10.14 15.75 34.87
C GLU A 364 11.36 16.60 34.46
N ALA A 365 12.54 15.99 34.37
CA ALA A 365 13.75 16.67 33.93
C ALA A 365 13.66 17.11 32.47
N MET A 366 13.16 16.22 31.59
CA MET A 366 12.89 16.53 30.19
C MET A 366 11.93 17.72 30.06
N PHE A 367 10.77 17.72 30.74
CA PHE A 367 9.82 18.84 30.69
C PHE A 367 10.39 20.12 31.33
N LYS A 368 11.14 20.01 32.41
CA LYS A 368 11.81 21.16 33.01
C LYS A 368 12.74 21.86 32.01
N ASN A 369 13.45 21.11 31.21
CA ASN A 369 14.35 21.63 30.19
C ASN A 369 13.57 22.16 28.97
N LEU A 370 12.67 21.37 28.42
CA LEU A 370 11.85 21.71 27.26
C LEU A 370 11.01 22.99 27.48
N ASN A 371 10.49 23.19 28.70
CA ASN A 371 9.69 24.37 29.05
C ASN A 371 10.49 25.69 29.11
N ARG A 372 11.82 25.64 29.07
CA ARG A 372 12.67 26.83 28.96
C ARG A 372 12.84 27.28 27.50
N LEU A 373 12.54 26.42 26.55
CA LEU A 373 12.71 26.70 25.13
C LEU A 373 11.45 27.36 24.57
N PRO A 374 11.57 28.44 23.78
CA PRO A 374 10.42 29.01 23.08
C PRO A 374 9.98 28.14 21.94
N LEU A 375 8.75 28.37 21.43
CA LEU A 375 8.41 27.89 20.11
C LEU A 375 9.29 28.59 19.07
N MET A 376 9.88 27.83 18.15
CA MET A 376 10.74 28.38 17.09
C MET A 376 9.94 29.26 16.15
N TRP A 377 8.67 28.87 15.86
CA TRP A 377 7.75 29.63 15.01
C TRP A 377 6.32 29.48 15.48
N LYS A 378 5.46 30.31 14.90
CA LYS A 378 4.02 30.18 15.07
C LYS A 378 3.58 28.82 14.50
N PRO A 379 2.86 27.99 15.27
CA PRO A 379 2.37 26.71 14.80
C PRO A 379 1.60 26.81 13.47
N GLY A 380 1.93 25.92 12.52
CA GLY A 380 1.31 25.86 11.20
C GLY A 380 1.96 26.75 10.13
N THR A 381 3.06 27.46 10.42
CA THR A 381 3.66 28.41 9.45
C THR A 381 4.89 27.84 8.72
N HIS A 382 5.69 27.01 9.41
CA HIS A 382 6.93 26.45 8.86
C HIS A 382 7.02 24.98 9.22
N MET A 383 7.66 24.21 8.36
CA MET A 383 7.97 22.80 8.60
C MET A 383 9.44 22.66 9.00
N ILE A 384 9.66 21.99 10.12
CA ILE A 384 10.99 21.53 10.52
C ILE A 384 10.87 20.16 11.17
N TYR A 385 11.77 19.26 10.81
CA TYR A 385 11.82 17.94 11.41
C TYR A 385 12.29 18.05 12.86
N THR A 386 11.48 17.52 13.81
CA THR A 386 11.81 17.52 15.23
C THR A 386 11.46 16.19 15.88
N ASN A 387 12.39 15.62 16.66
CA ASN A 387 12.15 14.41 17.43
C ASN A 387 11.16 14.67 18.57
N THR A 388 11.26 15.83 19.20
CA THR A 388 10.39 16.24 20.32
C THR A 388 8.90 16.11 19.97
N ASN A 389 8.48 16.39 18.73
CA ASN A 389 7.10 16.16 18.30
C ASN A 389 6.65 14.73 18.56
N TYR A 390 7.44 13.76 18.14
CA TYR A 390 7.07 12.34 18.19
C TYR A 390 7.28 11.73 19.56
N ASN A 391 8.24 12.25 20.38
CA ASN A 391 8.33 11.91 21.80
C ASN A 391 7.04 12.28 22.54
N LEU A 392 6.55 13.50 22.33
CA LEU A 392 5.30 13.96 22.94
C LEU A 392 4.07 13.22 22.37
N LEU A 393 4.05 12.87 21.07
CA LEU A 393 2.98 12.05 20.49
C LEU A 393 2.94 10.65 21.08
N ALA A 394 4.10 10.04 21.39
CA ALA A 394 4.12 8.74 22.08
C ALA A 394 3.54 8.84 23.50
N LEU A 395 3.78 9.94 24.22
CA LEU A 395 3.09 10.21 25.49
C LEU A 395 1.58 10.39 25.32
N VAL A 396 1.15 11.01 24.22
CA VAL A 396 -0.28 11.11 23.89
C VAL A 396 -0.87 9.71 23.67
N VAL A 397 -0.16 8.80 22.97
CA VAL A 397 -0.59 7.41 22.82
C VAL A 397 -0.81 6.76 24.18
N GLU A 398 0.15 6.85 25.10
CA GLU A 398 0.02 6.27 26.45
C GLU A 398 -1.18 6.82 27.22
N ARG A 399 -1.34 8.14 27.21
CA ARG A 399 -2.39 8.81 28.00
C ARG A 399 -3.80 8.62 27.43
N ALA A 400 -3.92 8.65 26.11
CA ALA A 400 -5.21 8.45 25.46
C ALA A 400 -5.63 6.97 25.48
N SER A 401 -4.68 6.03 25.39
CA SER A 401 -4.96 4.58 25.44
C SER A 401 -5.06 4.02 26.86
N ARG A 402 -4.35 4.62 27.81
CA ARG A 402 -4.07 4.10 29.15
C ARG A 402 -3.24 2.80 29.12
N GLN A 403 -2.41 2.63 28.12
CA GLN A 403 -1.49 1.52 27.96
C GLN A 403 -0.08 2.09 27.79
N SER A 404 0.98 1.27 28.05
CA SER A 404 2.32 1.69 27.61
C SER A 404 2.39 1.78 26.09
N TYR A 405 3.27 2.61 25.56
CA TYR A 405 3.44 2.79 24.12
C TYR A 405 3.68 1.46 23.39
N LEU A 406 4.62 0.64 23.87
CA LEU A 406 4.89 -0.68 23.28
C LEU A 406 3.67 -1.61 23.36
N THR A 407 2.97 -1.65 24.50
CA THR A 407 1.77 -2.47 24.64
C THR A 407 0.71 -2.07 23.63
N PHE A 408 0.48 -0.77 23.44
CA PHE A 408 -0.47 -0.29 22.46
C PHE A 408 -0.08 -0.71 21.03
N LEU A 409 1.19 -0.52 20.61
CA LEU A 409 1.64 -0.92 19.29
C LEU A 409 1.54 -2.44 19.08
N ARG A 410 1.96 -3.22 20.07
CA ARG A 410 1.88 -4.67 20.01
C ARG A 410 0.44 -5.15 19.84
N ASP A 411 -0.48 -4.67 20.67
CA ASP A 411 -1.85 -5.17 20.70
C ASP A 411 -2.67 -4.71 19.47
N HIS A 412 -2.38 -3.52 18.93
CA HIS A 412 -3.16 -2.93 17.83
C HIS A 412 -2.50 -3.02 16.45
N ILE A 413 -1.19 -3.28 16.38
CA ILE A 413 -0.45 -3.34 15.12
C ILE A 413 0.32 -4.66 15.02
N PHE A 414 1.34 -4.88 15.85
CA PHE A 414 2.32 -5.94 15.63
C PHE A 414 1.71 -7.32 15.66
N SER A 415 0.90 -7.65 16.70
CA SER A 415 0.30 -8.98 16.85
C SER A 415 -0.66 -9.29 15.70
N SER A 416 -1.49 -8.34 15.30
CA SER A 416 -2.48 -8.53 14.23
C SER A 416 -1.85 -8.74 12.85
N LEU A 417 -0.62 -8.25 12.66
CA LEU A 417 0.14 -8.34 11.42
C LEU A 417 1.17 -9.48 11.42
N GLY A 418 1.35 -10.18 12.56
CA GLY A 418 2.39 -11.19 12.71
C GLY A 418 3.81 -10.62 12.66
N MET A 419 4.00 -9.37 13.15
CA MET A 419 5.30 -8.70 13.26
C MET A 419 6.00 -9.15 14.55
N SER A 420 6.31 -10.44 14.64
CA SER A 420 6.83 -11.07 15.86
C SER A 420 8.26 -10.69 16.21
N SER A 421 9.00 -10.11 15.27
CA SER A 421 10.38 -9.63 15.46
C SER A 421 10.46 -8.12 15.66
N THR A 422 9.31 -7.46 15.96
CA THR A 422 9.24 -6.01 16.19
C THR A 422 8.95 -5.72 17.66
N SER A 423 9.81 -4.90 18.28
CA SER A 423 9.73 -4.47 19.68
C SER A 423 10.44 -3.14 19.87
N THR A 424 10.78 -2.78 21.12
CA THR A 424 11.59 -1.59 21.45
C THR A 424 13.01 -1.98 21.84
N ILE A 425 13.94 -1.04 21.74
CA ILE A 425 15.36 -1.29 22.01
C ILE A 425 15.66 -1.63 23.48
N ASP A 426 14.81 -1.25 24.42
CA ASP A 426 14.88 -1.62 25.84
C ASP A 426 14.28 -3.03 26.12
N GLN A 427 13.53 -3.57 25.15
CA GLN A 427 12.98 -4.92 25.17
C GLN A 427 13.22 -5.60 23.80
N PRO A 428 14.49 -5.73 23.38
CA PRO A 428 14.82 -6.20 22.04
C PRO A 428 14.41 -7.67 21.85
N PRO A 429 14.01 -8.04 20.63
CA PRO A 429 13.84 -9.44 20.27
C PRO A 429 15.16 -10.22 20.43
N PRO A 430 15.11 -11.54 20.62
CA PRO A 430 16.30 -12.38 20.62
C PRO A 430 17.14 -12.20 19.35
N ASP A 431 18.44 -12.36 19.44
CA ASP A 431 19.38 -12.32 18.31
C ASP A 431 19.44 -10.99 17.56
N MET A 432 19.09 -9.89 18.21
CA MET A 432 19.30 -8.55 17.66
C MET A 432 20.76 -8.34 17.25
N ALA A 433 20.98 -7.68 16.12
CA ALA A 433 22.32 -7.35 15.66
C ALA A 433 23.04 -6.39 16.61
N ALA A 434 24.36 -6.57 16.75
CA ALA A 434 25.23 -5.54 17.31
C ALA A 434 25.34 -4.37 16.31
N GLY A 435 25.28 -3.15 16.83
CA GLY A 435 25.39 -1.94 16.02
C GLY A 435 26.78 -1.36 16.05
N TYR A 436 27.16 -0.66 14.98
CA TYR A 436 28.51 -0.15 14.76
C TYR A 436 28.51 1.28 14.23
N TYR A 437 29.64 1.92 14.37
CA TYR A 437 29.93 3.24 13.82
C TYR A 437 31.29 3.24 13.13
N HIS A 438 31.42 4.01 12.07
CA HIS A 438 32.69 4.45 11.53
C HIS A 438 32.59 5.87 10.96
N GLU A 439 33.66 6.64 11.05
CA GLU A 439 33.66 8.04 10.61
C GLU A 439 33.76 8.17 9.08
N LYS A 440 34.45 7.24 8.44
CA LYS A 440 34.73 7.26 7.01
C LYS A 440 34.79 5.84 6.47
N PRO A 441 34.40 5.62 5.19
CA PRO A 441 34.56 4.33 4.53
C PRO A 441 35.98 3.80 4.68
N GLY A 442 36.10 2.47 4.95
CA GLY A 442 37.38 1.77 5.12
C GLY A 442 38.04 1.92 6.49
N GLN A 443 37.48 2.71 7.41
CA GLN A 443 37.94 2.69 8.81
C GLN A 443 37.31 1.51 9.57
N PRO A 444 37.97 1.05 10.67
CA PRO A 444 37.41 -0.01 11.50
C PRO A 444 36.02 0.35 12.06
N PHE A 445 35.12 -0.62 12.06
CA PHE A 445 33.84 -0.52 12.77
C PHE A 445 34.06 -0.55 14.28
N VAL A 446 33.55 0.44 14.97
CA VAL A 446 33.64 0.53 16.43
C VAL A 446 32.24 0.48 17.04
N SER A 447 32.12 -0.15 18.20
CA SER A 447 30.91 -0.11 19.01
C SER A 447 31.00 1.07 19.99
N ARG A 448 29.86 1.71 20.26
CA ARG A 448 29.72 2.77 21.27
C ARG A 448 28.34 2.69 21.91
N ALA A 449 28.07 3.56 22.87
CA ALA A 449 26.73 3.63 23.47
C ALA A 449 25.69 4.07 22.43
N GLU A 450 24.56 3.38 22.38
CA GLU A 450 23.40 3.76 21.55
C GLU A 450 22.58 4.83 22.26
N LEU A 451 21.71 5.49 21.51
CA LEU A 451 20.72 6.43 22.04
C LEU A 451 19.85 5.77 23.13
N HIS A 452 19.72 6.43 24.26
CA HIS A 452 18.88 5.91 25.33
C HIS A 452 17.38 5.86 24.88
N PRO A 453 16.60 4.84 25.26
CA PRO A 453 15.20 4.75 24.91
C PRO A 453 14.35 5.96 25.32
N ASP A 454 14.69 6.66 26.41
CA ASP A 454 14.00 7.88 26.84
C ASP A 454 14.14 9.02 25.81
N PHE A 455 15.31 9.12 25.18
CA PHE A 455 15.55 10.08 24.10
C PHE A 455 14.79 9.68 22.81
N SER A 456 14.90 8.41 22.42
CA SER A 456 14.31 7.91 21.17
C SER A 456 12.87 7.46 21.28
N PHE A 457 12.21 7.67 22.44
CA PHE A 457 10.85 7.24 22.75
C PHE A 457 9.84 7.70 21.70
N GLY A 458 9.24 6.73 20.97
CA GLY A 458 8.26 7.00 19.90
C GLY A 458 8.84 7.68 18.66
N THR A 459 10.12 8.02 18.64
CA THR A 459 10.78 8.67 17.50
C THR A 459 11.76 7.75 16.78
N GLY A 460 12.36 6.79 17.50
CA GLY A 460 13.45 5.99 16.97
C GLY A 460 13.77 4.74 17.79
N ASN A 461 12.95 4.38 18.78
CA ASN A 461 13.24 3.29 19.71
C ASN A 461 12.75 1.91 19.27
N LEU A 462 12.21 1.75 18.06
CA LEU A 462 11.79 0.43 17.59
C LEU A 462 12.96 -0.35 16.97
N VAL A 463 12.88 -1.66 17.20
CA VAL A 463 13.68 -2.71 16.58
C VAL A 463 12.76 -3.53 15.71
N SER A 464 13.19 -3.90 14.50
CA SER A 464 12.36 -4.67 13.57
C SER A 464 13.24 -5.46 12.59
N THR A 465 12.61 -6.19 11.68
CA THR A 465 13.21 -6.82 10.51
C THR A 465 12.64 -6.22 9.23
N THR A 466 13.35 -6.35 8.12
CA THR A 466 12.83 -5.92 6.81
C THR A 466 11.58 -6.69 6.42
N GLN A 467 11.44 -7.94 6.83
CA GLN A 467 10.23 -8.75 6.63
C GLN A 467 9.02 -8.18 7.37
N ASP A 468 9.20 -7.78 8.64
CA ASP A 468 8.10 -7.19 9.42
C ASP A 468 7.72 -5.82 8.85
N LEU A 469 8.66 -5.03 8.33
CA LEU A 469 8.37 -3.78 7.64
C LEU A 469 7.53 -4.01 6.37
N LEU A 470 7.80 -5.05 5.56
CA LEU A 470 6.93 -5.38 4.42
C LEU A 470 5.52 -5.83 4.83
N LYS A 471 5.36 -6.52 5.98
CA LYS A 471 4.03 -6.84 6.53
C LYS A 471 3.29 -5.56 6.94
N TRP A 472 4.02 -4.61 7.54
CA TRP A 472 3.49 -3.28 7.88
C TRP A 472 3.01 -2.55 6.62
N ASP A 473 3.83 -2.47 5.59
CA ASP A 473 3.50 -1.80 4.33
C ASP A 473 2.28 -2.40 3.66
N ALA A 474 2.24 -3.73 3.53
CA ALA A 474 1.11 -4.44 2.96
C ALA A 474 -0.19 -4.17 3.72
N ALA A 475 -0.12 -4.13 5.05
CA ALA A 475 -1.28 -3.87 5.91
C ALA A 475 -1.74 -2.40 5.86
N LEU A 476 -0.79 -1.46 5.75
CA LEU A 476 -1.08 -0.04 5.61
C LEU A 476 -1.77 0.23 4.25
N LEU A 477 -1.22 -0.31 3.17
CA LEU A 477 -1.74 -0.13 1.81
C LEU A 477 -3.09 -0.81 1.59
N SER A 478 -3.34 -1.95 2.24
CA SER A 478 -4.61 -2.69 2.13
C SER A 478 -5.73 -2.20 3.06
N GLY A 479 -5.47 -1.17 3.86
CA GLY A 479 -6.46 -0.66 4.82
C GLY A 479 -6.69 -1.54 6.05
N LYS A 480 -5.83 -2.55 6.27
CA LYS A 480 -5.96 -3.47 7.41
C LYS A 480 -5.66 -2.78 8.76
N VAL A 481 -4.77 -1.77 8.77
CA VAL A 481 -4.41 -1.01 9.97
C VAL A 481 -5.25 0.25 10.10
N LEU A 482 -5.29 1.06 9.06
CA LEU A 482 -6.02 2.32 9.02
C LEU A 482 -7.18 2.25 8.04
N ASP A 483 -8.34 2.77 8.43
CA ASP A 483 -9.44 2.94 7.48
C ASP A 483 -9.05 3.91 6.34
N GLN A 484 -9.83 3.90 5.28
CA GLN A 484 -9.55 4.69 4.07
C GLN A 484 -9.42 6.20 4.36
N GLN A 485 -10.19 6.72 5.34
CA GLN A 485 -10.12 8.12 5.71
C GLN A 485 -8.82 8.43 6.45
N SER A 486 -8.44 7.62 7.44
CA SER A 486 -7.18 7.77 8.20
C SER A 486 -5.97 7.58 7.29
N HIS A 487 -6.02 6.59 6.38
CA HIS A 487 -4.98 6.38 5.37
C HIS A 487 -4.80 7.63 4.48
N ARG A 488 -5.88 8.20 3.93
CA ARG A 488 -5.79 9.47 3.18
C ARG A 488 -5.24 10.61 4.02
N THR A 489 -5.68 10.70 5.28
CA THR A 489 -5.22 11.73 6.22
C THR A 489 -3.72 11.63 6.48
N MET A 490 -3.18 10.41 6.64
CA MET A 490 -1.75 10.16 6.86
C MET A 490 -0.88 10.76 5.75
N PHE A 491 -1.32 10.68 4.50
CA PHE A 491 -0.57 11.16 3.34
C PHE A 491 -1.03 12.53 2.81
N THR A 492 -1.90 13.23 3.57
CA THR A 492 -2.34 14.58 3.18
C THR A 492 -1.25 15.61 3.47
N VAL A 493 -0.90 16.36 2.44
CA VAL A 493 0.10 17.43 2.52
C VAL A 493 -0.41 18.57 3.41
N PRO A 494 0.36 19.00 4.43
CA PRO A 494 -0.06 20.09 5.31
C PRO A 494 -0.17 21.43 4.57
N GLY A 495 -1.17 22.23 4.96
CA GLY A 495 -1.37 23.57 4.42
C GLY A 495 -1.68 23.63 2.91
N ASN A 496 -2.17 22.54 2.31
CA ASN A 496 -2.40 22.44 0.86
C ASN A 496 -1.16 22.82 0.03
N GLY A 497 0.04 22.44 0.49
CA GLY A 497 1.30 22.78 -0.17
C GLY A 497 1.79 24.21 0.03
N LYS A 498 1.12 25.00 0.87
CA LYS A 498 1.51 26.41 1.12
C LYS A 498 2.48 26.59 2.30
N ILE A 499 2.75 25.53 3.06
CA ILE A 499 3.70 25.60 4.16
C ILE A 499 5.10 25.43 3.59
N THR A 500 5.91 26.47 3.69
CA THR A 500 7.30 26.45 3.24
C THR A 500 8.18 25.68 4.23
N THR A 501 8.96 24.76 3.71
CA THR A 501 10.14 24.23 4.41
C THR A 501 11.13 25.37 4.60
N ILE A 502 11.77 25.46 5.77
CA ILE A 502 12.80 26.47 5.97
C ILE A 502 14.01 26.09 5.13
N LEU A 503 14.39 26.99 4.24
CA LEU A 503 15.59 26.85 3.44
C LEU A 503 16.82 27.35 4.23
N GLU A 504 17.88 26.61 4.16
CA GLU A 504 19.29 26.63 4.54
C GLU A 504 19.96 27.87 5.15
N THR A 505 19.36 29.03 5.26
CA THR A 505 20.09 30.24 5.66
C THR A 505 20.06 30.56 7.16
N ASP A 506 19.26 29.85 7.93
CA ASP A 506 19.21 30.07 9.37
C ASP A 506 20.20 29.16 10.10
N LYS A 507 21.40 29.68 10.38
CA LYS A 507 22.48 29.00 11.10
C LYS A 507 22.10 28.44 12.47
N ARG A 508 20.91 28.82 12.98
CA ARG A 508 20.38 28.34 14.26
C ARG A 508 19.79 26.93 14.16
N PHE A 509 19.52 26.43 12.92
CA PHE A 509 18.82 25.17 12.73
C PHE A 509 19.44 24.38 11.55
N PRO A 510 20.46 23.56 11.83
CA PRO A 510 21.29 22.94 10.79
C PRO A 510 20.70 21.70 10.10
N VAL A 511 19.47 21.28 10.42
CA VAL A 511 18.90 20.06 9.84
C VAL A 511 17.74 20.40 8.91
N MET A 512 17.98 20.24 7.63
CA MET A 512 16.95 20.40 6.58
C MET A 512 16.87 19.14 5.72
N LEU A 513 15.64 18.74 5.44
CA LEU A 513 15.36 17.61 4.56
C LEU A 513 15.24 18.11 3.11
N HIS A 514 16.23 17.83 2.29
CA HIS A 514 16.20 18.10 0.84
C HIS A 514 16.28 16.79 0.05
N VAL A 515 15.60 16.78 -1.09
CA VAL A 515 15.93 15.85 -2.16
C VAL A 515 17.08 16.44 -2.97
N ASN A 516 17.98 15.62 -3.48
CA ASN A 516 19.17 16.07 -4.26
C ASN A 516 18.86 16.93 -5.49
N ASP A 517 17.59 17.04 -5.89
CA ASP A 517 17.15 17.89 -7.01
C ASP A 517 16.75 19.31 -6.58
N GLY A 518 16.98 19.68 -5.32
CA GLY A 518 16.68 21.01 -4.77
C GLY A 518 15.21 21.26 -4.44
N ARG A 519 14.33 20.25 -4.57
CA ARG A 519 12.93 20.39 -4.18
C ARG A 519 12.74 20.12 -2.68
N PRO A 520 11.95 20.96 -1.97
CA PRO A 520 11.68 20.72 -0.57
C PRO A 520 10.88 19.45 -0.39
N THR A 521 11.34 18.56 0.47
CA THR A 521 10.59 17.37 0.90
C THR A 521 9.45 17.78 1.81
N ILE A 522 8.26 17.30 1.53
CA ILE A 522 7.09 17.48 2.38
C ILE A 522 7.03 16.34 3.40
N TYR A 523 6.72 16.66 4.65
CA TYR A 523 6.51 15.66 5.69
C TYR A 523 5.02 15.49 5.97
N ALA A 524 4.55 14.25 5.91
CA ALA A 524 3.17 13.88 6.21
C ALA A 524 3.14 12.70 7.17
N MET A 525 2.73 12.94 8.40
CA MET A 525 2.43 11.97 9.48
C MET A 525 3.30 10.69 9.49
N GLY A 526 4.61 10.84 9.66
CA GLY A 526 5.57 9.73 9.71
C GLY A 526 6.18 9.35 8.35
N TRP A 527 5.93 10.11 7.29
CA TRP A 527 6.43 9.85 5.95
C TRP A 527 6.98 11.11 5.29
N MET A 528 8.03 10.96 4.52
CA MET A 528 8.58 11.98 3.64
C MET A 528 8.01 11.78 2.23
N LEU A 529 7.56 12.86 1.61
CA LEU A 529 6.93 12.88 0.29
C LEU A 529 7.74 13.77 -0.66
N PRO A 530 8.86 13.27 -1.22
CA PRO A 530 9.72 14.08 -2.10
C PRO A 530 9.05 14.39 -3.43
N ASN A 531 8.18 13.51 -3.89
CA ASN A 531 7.42 13.61 -5.13
C ASN A 531 6.14 12.74 -5.02
N PRO A 532 5.22 12.80 -5.99
CA PRO A 532 4.00 11.99 -5.96
C PRO A 532 4.24 10.48 -5.99
N ASP A 533 5.38 10.04 -6.54
CA ASP A 533 5.69 8.65 -6.81
C ASP A 533 6.41 7.94 -5.65
N THR A 534 6.82 8.69 -4.62
CA THR A 534 7.60 8.12 -3.53
C THR A 534 7.11 8.60 -2.17
N LYS A 535 6.94 7.64 -1.25
CA LYS A 535 6.76 7.87 0.18
C LYS A 535 7.83 7.06 0.90
N TRP A 536 8.59 7.67 1.77
CA TRP A 536 9.65 6.98 2.49
C TRP A 536 9.88 7.55 3.87
N HIS A 537 10.59 6.82 4.70
CA HIS A 537 11.21 7.36 5.91
C HIS A 537 12.52 6.62 6.17
N GLY A 538 13.59 7.38 6.36
CA GLY A 538 14.86 6.87 6.82
C GLY A 538 14.92 6.79 8.32
N GLY A 539 15.78 5.94 8.84
CA GLY A 539 16.04 5.78 10.26
C GLY A 539 17.52 5.77 10.54
N HIS A 540 17.95 6.73 11.37
CA HIS A 540 19.34 6.86 11.78
C HIS A 540 19.41 6.87 13.31
N THR A 541 20.21 5.99 13.88
CA THR A 541 20.58 5.99 15.28
C THR A 541 22.09 6.24 15.39
N PHE A 542 22.67 6.04 16.54
CA PHE A 542 24.15 6.13 16.65
C PHE A 542 24.86 4.94 16.02
N LEU A 543 24.14 3.82 15.77
CA LEU A 543 24.76 2.56 15.38
C LEU A 543 24.05 1.84 14.23
N PHE A 544 22.91 2.34 13.75
CA PHE A 544 22.09 1.70 12.71
C PHE A 544 21.57 2.71 11.72
N GLU A 545 21.38 2.24 10.48
CA GLU A 545 20.68 2.96 9.43
C GLU A 545 19.61 2.09 8.80
N SER A 546 18.47 2.68 8.48
CA SER A 546 17.35 2.00 7.83
C SER A 546 16.62 2.89 6.85
N THR A 547 15.88 2.28 5.95
CA THR A 547 14.82 2.95 5.16
C THR A 547 13.65 2.03 4.95
N ASN A 548 12.46 2.63 4.88
CA ASN A 548 11.24 2.01 4.41
C ASN A 548 10.62 2.91 3.35
N ALA A 549 10.53 2.43 2.10
CA ALA A 549 10.12 3.20 0.93
C ALA A 549 8.99 2.50 0.18
N LEU A 550 7.95 3.28 -0.16
CA LEU A 550 6.80 2.89 -0.96
C LEU A 550 6.82 3.68 -2.27
N PHE A 551 6.71 3.00 -3.40
CA PHE A 551 6.70 3.60 -4.73
C PHE A 551 5.31 3.49 -5.37
N SER A 552 4.92 4.49 -6.17
CA SER A 552 3.58 4.57 -6.79
C SER A 552 3.26 3.43 -7.73
N ASP A 553 4.28 2.78 -8.28
CA ASP A 553 4.16 1.62 -9.14
C ASP A 553 4.00 0.29 -8.37
N GLY A 554 3.87 0.34 -7.04
CA GLY A 554 3.60 -0.81 -6.17
C GLY A 554 4.84 -1.52 -5.61
N TYR A 555 6.07 -1.05 -5.90
CA TYR A 555 7.25 -1.54 -5.20
C TYR A 555 7.33 -0.98 -3.78
N ASN A 556 7.71 -1.84 -2.84
CA ASN A 556 8.03 -1.50 -1.46
C ASN A 556 9.42 -2.06 -1.15
N ILE A 557 10.30 -1.21 -0.62
CA ILE A 557 11.69 -1.59 -0.34
C ILE A 557 12.03 -1.22 1.09
N ALA A 558 12.36 -2.23 1.89
CA ALA A 558 12.85 -2.08 3.26
C ALA A 558 14.32 -2.49 3.34
N ILE A 559 15.16 -1.64 3.90
CA ILE A 559 16.60 -1.87 4.10
C ILE A 559 16.98 -1.53 5.52
N ILE A 560 17.76 -2.38 6.18
CA ILE A 560 18.34 -2.10 7.50
C ILE A 560 19.80 -2.56 7.51
N ALA A 561 20.69 -1.72 8.02
CA ALA A 561 22.10 -1.99 8.17
C ALA A 561 22.55 -1.73 9.62
N ASN A 562 23.43 -2.58 10.14
CA ASN A 562 23.96 -2.46 11.50
C ASN A 562 25.19 -1.54 11.57
N VAL A 563 25.07 -0.38 10.93
CA VAL A 563 26.09 0.66 10.91
C VAL A 563 25.47 2.05 10.95
N ARG A 564 26.11 2.99 11.58
CA ARG A 564 26.01 4.42 11.30
C ARG A 564 27.25 4.85 10.55
N ASP A 565 27.06 5.19 9.28
CA ASP A 565 28.16 5.64 8.42
C ASP A 565 28.32 7.17 8.49
N GLY A 566 29.54 7.61 8.74
CA GLY A 566 29.91 9.02 8.70
C GLY A 566 30.14 9.59 7.30
N GLY A 567 30.10 8.78 6.22
CA GLY A 567 30.69 9.26 4.99
C GLY A 567 30.10 8.90 3.64
N GLY A 568 29.04 8.12 3.50
CA GLY A 568 28.59 7.86 2.13
C GLY A 568 27.49 6.81 1.93
N PHE A 569 27.35 5.84 2.79
CA PHE A 569 26.28 4.87 2.69
C PHE A 569 24.95 5.48 3.18
N THR A 570 23.93 5.41 2.35
CA THR A 570 22.56 5.77 2.73
C THR A 570 21.61 4.71 2.20
N PRO A 571 20.88 4.00 3.09
CA PRO A 571 19.90 3.01 2.68
C PRO A 571 18.84 3.57 1.73
N GLU A 572 18.54 4.86 1.85
CA GLU A 572 17.58 5.58 1.01
C GLU A 572 18.03 5.63 -0.46
N ASN A 573 19.29 5.98 -0.70
CA ASN A 573 19.85 6.00 -2.05
C ASN A 573 19.93 4.60 -2.65
N LEU A 574 20.30 3.62 -1.84
CA LEU A 574 20.31 2.22 -2.26
C LEU A 574 18.89 1.74 -2.63
N ALA A 575 17.85 2.15 -1.89
CA ALA A 575 16.45 1.84 -2.23
C ALA A 575 16.03 2.45 -3.57
N ALA A 576 16.40 3.71 -3.84
CA ALA A 576 16.14 4.35 -5.13
C ALA A 576 16.88 3.68 -6.29
N GLU A 577 18.15 3.28 -6.08
CA GLU A 577 18.95 2.57 -7.08
C GLU A 577 18.38 1.19 -7.39
N ILE A 578 17.98 0.44 -6.37
CA ILE A 578 17.32 -0.85 -6.53
C ILE A 578 15.99 -0.68 -7.28
N HIS A 579 15.18 0.33 -6.94
CA HIS A 579 13.96 0.62 -7.66
C HIS A 579 14.23 0.90 -9.15
N ASN A 580 15.25 1.67 -9.47
CA ASN A 580 15.62 1.99 -10.85
C ASN A 580 16.12 0.77 -11.65
N ILE A 581 16.67 -0.25 -10.98
CA ILE A 581 16.99 -1.54 -11.61
C ILE A 581 15.70 -2.32 -11.90
N LEU A 582 14.74 -2.30 -10.97
CA LEU A 582 13.49 -3.05 -11.09
C LEU A 582 12.52 -2.40 -12.08
N ASN A 583 12.46 -1.06 -12.09
CA ASN A 583 11.61 -0.29 -13.02
C ASN A 583 12.37 0.92 -13.60
N PRO A 584 13.16 0.73 -14.66
CA PRO A 584 13.90 1.83 -15.29
C PRO A 584 13.01 2.84 -16.00
N ALA A 585 11.73 2.55 -16.22
CA ALA A 585 10.76 3.45 -16.84
C ALA A 585 10.28 4.56 -15.87
N LEU A 586 10.21 4.24 -14.56
CA LEU A 586 9.91 5.21 -13.51
C LEU A 586 11.21 5.52 -12.74
N LYS A 587 12.02 6.42 -13.27
CA LYS A 587 13.30 6.76 -12.66
C LYS A 587 13.13 7.61 -11.41
N ILE A 588 13.54 7.07 -10.27
CA ILE A 588 13.57 7.77 -8.98
C ILE A 588 14.95 8.42 -8.80
N SER A 589 14.92 9.71 -8.45
CA SER A 589 16.14 10.42 -8.03
C SER A 589 16.61 9.92 -6.66
N PRO A 590 17.92 10.02 -6.33
CA PRO A 590 18.41 9.67 -5.00
C PRO A 590 17.60 10.34 -3.89
N LEU A 591 17.28 9.56 -2.85
CA LEU A 591 16.52 10.01 -1.67
C LEU A 591 17.52 10.41 -0.60
N THR A 592 18.16 11.58 -0.69
CA THR A 592 19.11 12.00 0.32
C THR A 592 18.53 12.96 1.34
N VAL A 593 18.91 12.75 2.60
CA VAL A 593 18.93 13.80 3.62
C VAL A 593 20.23 14.60 3.41
N VAL A 594 20.16 15.92 3.45
CA VAL A 594 21.37 16.74 3.33
C VAL A 594 22.30 16.41 4.50
N THR A 595 23.48 15.92 4.18
CA THR A 595 24.55 15.77 5.15
C THR A 595 25.01 17.14 5.62
N ARG A 596 25.28 17.29 6.91
CA ARG A 596 25.88 18.48 7.49
C ARG A 596 27.08 18.92 6.67
N GLN A 597 27.23 20.22 6.41
CA GLN A 597 28.46 20.78 5.85
C GLN A 597 29.63 20.42 6.79
N PRO A 598 30.81 20.03 6.26
CA PRO A 598 31.96 19.61 7.06
C PRO A 598 32.49 20.65 8.05
N SER A 599 32.02 21.90 7.97
CA SER A 599 32.46 23.00 8.86
C SER A 599 31.69 23.07 10.20
N GLU A 600 30.69 22.20 10.40
CA GLU A 600 29.91 22.15 11.67
C GLU A 600 29.96 20.75 12.28
N SER A 601 31.13 20.09 12.26
CA SER A 601 31.42 19.10 13.27
C SER A 601 31.40 19.82 14.63
N VAL A 602 30.24 19.78 15.30
CA VAL A 602 30.30 19.77 16.76
C VAL A 602 31.21 18.60 17.06
N GLU A 603 32.43 18.90 17.53
CA GLU A 603 33.38 17.89 17.94
C GLU A 603 32.64 16.97 18.91
N MET A 604 32.33 15.76 18.42
CA MET A 604 31.68 14.75 19.24
C MET A 604 32.64 14.26 20.36
N THR A 605 33.79 14.87 20.46
CA THR A 605 34.79 14.66 21.51
C THR A 605 34.39 15.24 22.89
N GLU A 606 33.35 16.07 22.98
CA GLU A 606 32.87 16.58 24.28
C GLU A 606 31.62 15.85 24.82
N LEU A 607 31.25 14.72 24.23
CA LEU A 607 30.09 13.92 24.69
C LEU A 607 30.50 12.59 25.36
N GLU A 608 31.78 12.48 25.87
CA GLU A 608 32.17 11.44 26.82
C GLU A 608 31.65 11.68 28.24
#